data_58c05a3c2a75ef0285f38772036518f1
#
_entry.id   58c05a3c2a75ef0285f38772036518f1
#
_cell.length_a   1.000
_cell.length_b   1.000
_cell.length_c   1.000
_cell.angle_alpha   90.00
_cell.angle_beta   90.00
_cell.angle_gamma   90.00
#
_symmetry.space_group_name_H-M   'P 1'
#
loop_
_entity.id
_entity.type
_entity.pdbx_description
1 polymer ?
#
loop_
_entity_poly.entity_id
_entity_poly.type
_entity_poly.pdbx_seq_one_letter_code
_entity_poly.pdbx_strand_id
1 'polypeptide(L)'
;MTGAPDQPGVAAHAPGQLGVAAVIVAAGAGRRLGGVAKALLRYRGRSYLEAIAATARAVGLVDAVVVVGAPFADDVAAHARQLGLRVRVNPAPERGMASSVALGFAAIAGGPAAAAWLWPVDHPAVTEATLRTLIAALEGAAGAELGQPRHRGAGGHPPLIRRALWPALAACAREAEGARGVLRAARVVAVDVDDPGVVRDVDTPADLEAGA
;
A
#
# COMPACT_ATOMS: atom_id res chain seq x y z
N MET A 1 -20.28 32.17 -7.16
CA MET A 1 -19.09 31.66 -7.87
C MET A 1 -18.19 31.00 -6.82
N THR A 2 -18.39 29.69 -6.62
CA THR A 2 -17.65 28.89 -5.64
C THR A 2 -16.55 28.15 -6.40
N GLY A 3 -15.29 28.63 -6.23
CA GLY A 3 -14.12 27.98 -6.78
C GLY A 3 -13.92 26.59 -6.15
N ALA A 4 -13.76 25.57 -6.98
CA ALA A 4 -13.34 24.25 -6.55
C ALA A 4 -11.93 24.34 -5.94
N PRO A 5 -11.63 23.57 -4.87
CA PRO A 5 -10.28 23.56 -4.32
C PRO A 5 -9.29 22.98 -5.33
N ASP A 6 -8.22 23.73 -5.54
CA ASP A 6 -7.06 23.38 -6.35
C ASP A 6 -6.50 22.03 -5.90
N GLN A 7 -6.56 21.01 -6.76
CA GLN A 7 -5.98 19.71 -6.51
C GLN A 7 -4.46 19.84 -6.72
N PRO A 8 -3.62 19.42 -5.76
CA PRO A 8 -2.18 19.44 -5.97
C PRO A 8 -1.84 18.62 -7.22
N GLY A 9 -1.14 19.27 -8.15
CA GLY A 9 -0.84 18.75 -9.47
C GLY A 9 -0.20 17.36 -9.42
N VAL A 10 -0.83 16.41 -10.11
CA VAL A 10 -0.25 15.11 -10.43
C VAL A 10 0.99 15.37 -11.28
N ALA A 11 2.16 15.01 -10.78
CA ALA A 11 3.40 15.12 -11.52
C ALA A 11 3.27 14.36 -12.85
N ALA A 12 3.49 15.07 -13.96
CA ALA A 12 3.48 14.45 -15.28
C ALA A 12 4.57 13.38 -15.36
N HIS A 13 4.19 12.15 -15.69
CA HIS A 13 5.13 11.04 -15.90
C HIS A 13 5.96 11.29 -17.15
N ALA A 14 7.24 10.93 -17.09
CA ALA A 14 8.06 10.84 -18.29
C ALA A 14 7.46 9.76 -19.23
N PRO A 15 7.41 10.01 -20.55
CA PRO A 15 6.90 9.03 -21.50
C PRO A 15 7.69 7.71 -21.37
N GLY A 16 7.01 6.60 -21.13
CA GLY A 16 7.61 5.26 -21.02
C GLY A 16 7.82 4.74 -19.59
N GLN A 17 7.57 5.51 -18.56
CA GLN A 17 7.67 5.05 -17.16
C GLN A 17 6.31 4.57 -16.63
N LEU A 18 6.32 3.46 -15.90
CA LEU A 18 5.10 2.88 -15.29
C LEU A 18 4.54 3.83 -14.22
N GLY A 19 3.40 4.46 -14.49
CA GLY A 19 2.67 5.25 -13.49
C GLY A 19 2.19 4.35 -12.35
N VAL A 20 2.59 4.63 -11.12
CA VAL A 20 2.29 3.76 -9.97
C VAL A 20 1.42 4.47 -8.94
N ALA A 21 0.37 3.78 -8.48
CA ALA A 21 -0.45 4.18 -7.34
C ALA A 21 -0.06 3.41 -6.07
N ALA A 22 -0.61 3.82 -4.92
CA ALA A 22 -0.51 3.08 -3.67
C ALA A 22 -1.90 2.86 -3.04
N VAL A 23 -2.20 1.61 -2.70
CA VAL A 23 -3.31 1.21 -1.84
C VAL A 23 -2.73 0.87 -0.47
N ILE A 24 -2.84 1.80 0.47
CA ILE A 24 -2.32 1.65 1.82
C ILE A 24 -3.46 1.14 2.72
N VAL A 25 -3.30 -0.05 3.29
CA VAL A 25 -4.30 -0.66 4.16
C VAL A 25 -3.99 -0.36 5.62
N ALA A 26 -4.83 0.47 6.25
CA ALA A 26 -4.67 0.98 7.62
C ALA A 26 -5.93 0.78 8.50
N ALA A 27 -6.81 -0.15 8.12
CA ALA A 27 -8.08 -0.39 8.82
C ALA A 27 -7.97 -1.39 9.99
N GLY A 28 -6.77 -1.82 10.37
CA GLY A 28 -6.55 -2.77 11.45
C GLY A 28 -6.69 -2.15 12.84
N ALA A 29 -7.33 -2.88 13.77
CA ALA A 29 -7.56 -2.43 15.14
C ALA A 29 -6.33 -2.53 16.08
N GLY A 30 -5.17 -3.00 15.60
CA GLY A 30 -3.93 -3.09 16.38
C GLY A 30 -4.04 -3.92 17.68
N ARG A 31 -4.90 -4.93 17.72
CA ARG A 31 -5.26 -5.67 18.95
C ARG A 31 -4.04 -6.26 19.68
N ARG A 32 -3.05 -6.76 18.96
CA ARG A 32 -1.81 -7.33 19.52
C ARG A 32 -0.91 -6.28 20.18
N LEU A 33 -1.07 -5.02 19.79
CA LEU A 33 -0.36 -3.87 20.36
C LEU A 33 -1.19 -3.14 21.42
N GLY A 34 -2.21 -3.80 22.00
CA GLY A 34 -3.07 -3.18 23.01
C GLY A 34 -4.16 -2.26 22.43
N GLY A 35 -4.47 -2.37 21.14
CA GLY A 35 -5.49 -1.53 20.50
C GLY A 35 -4.97 -0.15 20.14
N VAL A 36 -4.03 -0.09 19.19
CA VAL A 36 -3.43 1.16 18.72
C VAL A 36 -3.59 1.33 17.21
N ALA A 37 -3.67 2.57 16.76
CA ALA A 37 -3.65 2.94 15.36
C ALA A 37 -2.23 2.79 14.80
N LYS A 38 -1.88 1.63 14.20
CA LYS A 38 -0.52 1.39 13.65
C LYS A 38 -0.06 2.50 12.71
N ALA A 39 -0.97 3.07 11.92
CA ALA A 39 -0.67 4.18 11.01
C ALA A 39 -0.05 5.40 11.69
N LEU A 40 -0.35 5.61 12.98
CA LEU A 40 0.10 6.75 13.78
C LEU A 40 1.32 6.43 14.65
N LEU A 41 1.74 5.17 14.76
CA LEU A 41 2.95 4.78 15.46
C LEU A 41 4.18 5.40 14.78
N ARG A 42 5.25 5.60 15.56
CA ARG A 42 6.44 6.27 15.05
C ARG A 42 7.53 5.27 14.65
N TYR A 43 8.13 5.54 13.49
CA TYR A 43 9.31 4.89 12.97
C TYR A 43 10.30 5.97 12.53
N ARG A 44 11.48 6.02 13.14
CA ARG A 44 12.52 7.02 12.86
C ARG A 44 11.99 8.46 12.85
N GLY A 45 11.20 8.81 13.88
CA GLY A 45 10.65 10.16 14.07
C GLY A 45 9.42 10.52 13.24
N ARG A 46 8.98 9.69 12.27
CA ARG A 46 7.79 9.89 11.43
C ARG A 46 6.69 8.89 11.82
N SER A 47 5.43 9.21 11.52
CA SER A 47 4.41 8.17 11.58
C SER A 47 4.65 7.09 10.52
N TYR A 48 4.12 5.87 10.73
CA TYR A 48 4.21 4.80 9.72
C TYR A 48 3.61 5.25 8.39
N LEU A 49 2.45 5.88 8.44
CA LEU A 49 1.79 6.39 7.24
C LEU A 49 2.63 7.46 6.55
N GLU A 50 3.27 8.36 7.31
CA GLU A 50 4.16 9.39 6.77
C GLU A 50 5.42 8.78 6.13
N ALA A 51 6.03 7.77 6.77
CA ALA A 51 7.19 7.08 6.22
C ALA A 51 6.84 6.39 4.87
N ILE A 52 5.74 5.65 4.82
CA ILE A 52 5.24 5.00 3.61
C ILE A 52 4.96 6.02 2.51
N ALA A 53 4.24 7.10 2.84
CA ALA A 53 3.90 8.14 1.86
C ALA A 53 5.15 8.84 1.30
N ALA A 54 6.14 9.11 2.14
CA ALA A 54 7.40 9.71 1.72
C ALA A 54 8.18 8.79 0.76
N THR A 55 8.32 7.51 1.11
CA THR A 55 9.01 6.51 0.27
C THR A 55 8.31 6.32 -1.07
N ALA A 56 6.96 6.24 -1.07
CA ALA A 56 6.19 6.11 -2.31
C ALA A 56 6.33 7.34 -3.23
N ARG A 57 6.30 8.55 -2.66
CA ARG A 57 6.47 9.79 -3.43
C ARG A 57 7.85 9.92 -4.05
N ALA A 58 8.90 9.45 -3.38
CA ALA A 58 10.27 9.49 -3.89
C ALA A 58 10.46 8.71 -5.20
N VAL A 59 9.56 7.78 -5.52
CA VAL A 59 9.59 7.00 -6.77
C VAL A 59 8.55 7.45 -7.81
N GLY A 60 7.96 8.62 -7.64
CA GLY A 60 7.02 9.18 -8.64
C GLY A 60 5.59 8.65 -8.52
N LEU A 61 5.07 8.55 -7.30
CA LEU A 61 3.69 8.16 -7.03
C LEU A 61 2.69 9.09 -7.75
N VAL A 62 1.74 8.52 -8.50
CA VAL A 62 0.73 9.29 -9.25
C VAL A 62 -0.64 9.34 -8.56
N ASP A 63 -0.94 8.41 -7.67
CA ASP A 63 -2.17 8.37 -6.86
C ASP A 63 -1.94 7.55 -5.59
N ALA A 64 -2.60 7.92 -4.50
CA ALA A 64 -2.58 7.13 -3.28
C ALA A 64 -3.92 7.17 -2.57
N VAL A 65 -4.34 6.01 -2.07
CA VAL A 65 -5.51 5.88 -1.21
C VAL A 65 -5.15 5.14 0.07
N VAL A 66 -5.56 5.71 1.21
CA VAL A 66 -5.48 5.06 2.52
C VAL A 66 -6.85 4.51 2.87
N VAL A 67 -6.92 3.21 3.11
CA VAL A 67 -8.15 2.58 3.58
C VAL A 67 -8.10 2.49 5.09
N VAL A 68 -9.01 3.19 5.76
CA VAL A 68 -9.13 3.27 7.22
C VAL A 68 -10.37 2.53 7.71
N GLY A 69 -10.42 2.19 9.01
CA GLY A 69 -11.57 1.50 9.60
C GLY A 69 -11.61 1.67 11.12
N ALA A 70 -12.76 1.38 11.71
CA ALA A 70 -12.94 1.43 13.16
C ALA A 70 -11.92 0.53 13.90
N PRO A 71 -11.50 0.90 15.13
CA PRO A 71 -11.96 2.06 15.92
C PRO A 71 -11.24 3.39 15.59
N PHE A 72 -10.18 3.40 14.79
CA PHE A 72 -9.27 4.54 14.57
C PHE A 72 -9.49 5.27 13.26
N ALA A 73 -10.66 5.07 12.62
CA ALA A 73 -10.93 5.61 11.29
C ALA A 73 -10.74 7.12 11.22
N ASP A 74 -11.26 7.87 12.18
CA ASP A 74 -11.27 9.33 12.16
C ASP A 74 -9.86 9.91 12.35
N ASP A 75 -9.10 9.40 13.33
CA ASP A 75 -7.74 9.86 13.61
C ASP A 75 -6.79 9.57 12.43
N VAL A 76 -6.84 8.34 11.90
CA VAL A 76 -6.01 7.96 10.76
C VAL A 76 -6.43 8.72 9.49
N ALA A 77 -7.73 8.94 9.29
CA ALA A 77 -8.22 9.72 8.15
C ALA A 77 -7.79 11.19 8.23
N ALA A 78 -7.86 11.81 9.41
CA ALA A 78 -7.39 13.18 9.63
C ALA A 78 -5.91 13.30 9.29
N HIS A 79 -5.07 12.39 9.81
CA HIS A 79 -3.64 12.36 9.52
C HIS A 79 -3.33 12.11 8.04
N ALA A 80 -4.03 11.16 7.40
CA ALA A 80 -3.88 10.88 5.97
C ALA A 80 -4.17 12.11 5.10
N ARG A 81 -5.23 12.88 5.43
CA ARG A 81 -5.58 14.12 4.72
C ARG A 81 -4.52 15.20 4.91
N GLN A 82 -3.94 15.35 6.12
CA GLN A 82 -2.82 16.27 6.36
C GLN A 82 -1.60 15.93 5.49
N LEU A 83 -1.40 14.64 5.21
CA LEU A 83 -0.37 14.17 4.29
C LEU A 83 -0.78 14.30 2.80
N GLY A 84 -1.95 14.86 2.47
CA GLY A 84 -2.44 14.98 1.11
C GLY A 84 -2.83 13.65 0.45
N LEU A 85 -3.17 12.63 1.24
CA LEU A 85 -3.59 11.32 0.77
C LEU A 85 -5.12 11.23 0.68
N ARG A 86 -5.62 10.53 -0.34
CA ARG A 86 -7.04 10.20 -0.43
C ARG A 86 -7.41 9.17 0.63
N VAL A 87 -8.62 9.26 1.15
CA VAL A 87 -9.11 8.36 2.20
C VAL A 87 -10.34 7.60 1.72
N ARG A 88 -10.39 6.31 2.06
CA ARG A 88 -11.59 5.47 1.99
C ARG A 88 -11.85 4.86 3.35
N VAL A 89 -13.07 5.00 3.84
CA VAL A 89 -13.49 4.36 5.09
C VAL A 89 -14.05 2.98 4.76
N ASN A 90 -13.51 1.95 5.41
CA ASN A 90 -14.09 0.62 5.39
C ASN A 90 -15.17 0.55 6.46
N PRO A 91 -16.45 0.38 6.10
CA PRO A 91 -17.55 0.33 7.06
C PRO A 91 -17.61 -0.99 7.85
N ALA A 92 -16.89 -2.01 7.39
CA ALA A 92 -16.91 -3.36 7.96
C ALA A 92 -15.50 -3.97 8.03
N PRO A 93 -14.55 -3.36 8.79
CA PRO A 93 -13.17 -3.84 8.87
C PRO A 93 -13.05 -5.21 9.55
N GLU A 94 -14.05 -5.61 10.35
CA GLU A 94 -14.16 -6.95 10.95
C GLU A 94 -14.26 -8.07 9.92
N ARG A 95 -14.68 -7.78 8.68
CA ARG A 95 -14.69 -8.74 7.56
C ARG A 95 -13.29 -9.09 7.06
N GLY A 96 -12.25 -8.52 7.67
CA GLY A 96 -10.86 -8.83 7.39
C GLY A 96 -10.24 -7.97 6.29
N MET A 97 -8.95 -8.20 6.04
CA MET A 97 -8.13 -7.40 5.14
C MET A 97 -8.68 -7.34 3.70
N ALA A 98 -9.30 -8.41 3.22
CA ALA A 98 -9.86 -8.47 1.86
C ALA A 98 -10.90 -7.36 1.59
N SER A 99 -11.70 -6.99 2.61
CA SER A 99 -12.67 -5.89 2.47
C SER A 99 -11.99 -4.54 2.26
N SER A 100 -10.88 -4.29 2.94
CA SER A 100 -10.08 -3.06 2.76
C SER A 100 -9.34 -3.05 1.44
N VAL A 101 -8.77 -4.18 1.01
CA VAL A 101 -8.12 -4.31 -0.30
C VAL A 101 -9.11 -4.02 -1.43
N ALA A 102 -10.30 -4.60 -1.37
CA ALA A 102 -11.33 -4.38 -2.37
C ALA A 102 -11.73 -2.90 -2.51
N LEU A 103 -11.94 -2.22 -1.39
CA LEU A 103 -12.25 -0.79 -1.36
C LEU A 103 -11.11 0.08 -1.91
N GLY A 104 -9.87 -0.26 -1.59
CA GLY A 104 -8.70 0.46 -2.07
C GLY A 104 -8.53 0.35 -3.58
N PHE A 105 -8.59 -0.86 -4.14
CA PHE A 105 -8.46 -1.05 -5.59
C PHE A 105 -9.64 -0.48 -6.37
N ALA A 106 -10.86 -0.55 -5.85
CA ALA A 106 -12.01 0.12 -6.44
C ALA A 106 -11.81 1.65 -6.48
N ALA A 107 -11.19 2.23 -5.46
CA ALA A 107 -10.97 3.68 -5.37
C ALA A 107 -9.95 4.22 -6.38
N ILE A 108 -8.95 3.42 -6.78
CA ILE A 108 -7.92 3.82 -7.75
C ILE A 108 -8.26 3.41 -9.19
N ALA A 109 -9.31 2.63 -9.42
CA ALA A 109 -9.62 2.02 -10.71
C ALA A 109 -9.79 3.02 -11.85
N GLY A 110 -10.34 4.22 -11.58
CA GLY A 110 -10.51 5.31 -12.57
C GLY A 110 -9.28 6.19 -12.76
N GLY A 111 -8.21 6.01 -11.98
CA GLY A 111 -7.01 6.83 -12.01
C GLY A 111 -6.05 6.52 -13.16
N PRO A 112 -4.96 7.31 -13.33
CA PRO A 112 -4.02 7.18 -14.45
C PRO A 112 -2.99 6.07 -14.28
N ALA A 113 -2.84 5.47 -13.07
CA ALA A 113 -1.80 4.51 -12.79
C ALA A 113 -1.96 3.20 -13.57
N ALA A 114 -0.85 2.61 -14.02
CA ALA A 114 -0.79 1.33 -14.72
C ALA A 114 -0.49 0.16 -13.77
N ALA A 115 0.06 0.45 -12.58
CA ALA A 115 0.29 -0.51 -11.50
C ALA A 115 0.02 0.14 -10.14
N ALA A 116 -0.10 -0.68 -9.09
CA ALA A 116 -0.26 -0.19 -7.72
C ALA A 116 0.43 -1.09 -6.72
N TRP A 117 1.03 -0.51 -5.70
CA TRP A 117 1.42 -1.24 -4.51
C TRP A 117 0.21 -1.57 -3.64
N LEU A 118 0.14 -2.80 -3.17
CA LEU A 118 -0.69 -3.15 -2.03
C LEU A 118 0.17 -3.09 -0.77
N TRP A 119 0.00 -2.03 0.02
CA TRP A 119 0.91 -1.72 1.13
C TRP A 119 0.19 -1.80 2.49
N PRO A 120 0.38 -2.87 3.26
CA PRO A 120 -0.04 -2.89 4.65
C PRO A 120 0.74 -1.86 5.46
N VAL A 121 0.05 -1.11 6.31
CA VAL A 121 0.63 0.04 7.03
C VAL A 121 1.71 -0.35 8.05
N ASP A 122 1.82 -1.63 8.40
CA ASP A 122 2.80 -2.19 9.32
C ASP A 122 4.17 -2.52 8.69
N HIS A 123 4.37 -2.14 7.41
CA HIS A 123 5.68 -2.20 6.73
C HIS A 123 6.24 -0.79 6.43
N PRO A 124 6.54 0.05 7.46
CA PRO A 124 7.03 1.42 7.26
C PRO A 124 8.50 1.50 6.86
N ALA A 125 9.24 0.39 6.97
CA ALA A 125 10.69 0.33 6.82
C ALA A 125 11.16 0.06 5.38
N VAL A 126 10.24 -0.17 4.44
CA VAL A 126 10.57 -0.45 3.03
C VAL A 126 11.28 0.73 2.41
N THR A 127 12.37 0.46 1.68
CA THR A 127 13.23 1.47 1.10
C THR A 127 12.79 1.91 -0.31
N GLU A 128 13.19 3.12 -0.70
CA GLU A 128 13.01 3.64 -2.06
C GLU A 128 13.70 2.73 -3.10
N ALA A 129 14.90 2.22 -2.80
CA ALA A 129 15.64 1.33 -3.68
C ALA A 129 14.83 0.08 -4.03
N THR A 130 14.18 -0.53 -3.04
CA THR A 130 13.26 -1.67 -3.23
C THR A 130 12.12 -1.33 -4.20
N LEU A 131 11.46 -0.19 -4.01
CA LEU A 131 10.36 0.22 -4.88
C LEU A 131 10.82 0.43 -6.33
N ARG A 132 11.98 1.08 -6.54
CA ARG A 132 12.57 1.27 -7.87
C ARG A 132 12.91 -0.06 -8.54
N THR A 133 13.49 -1.00 -7.78
CA THR A 133 13.80 -2.34 -8.29
C THR A 133 12.54 -3.10 -8.70
N LEU A 134 11.46 -3.00 -7.92
CA LEU A 134 10.17 -3.61 -8.26
C LEU A 134 9.56 -3.01 -9.53
N ILE A 135 9.61 -1.68 -9.70
CA ILE A 135 9.13 -1.01 -10.90
C ILE A 135 9.90 -1.52 -12.12
N ALA A 136 11.24 -1.47 -12.09
CA ALA A 136 12.09 -1.90 -13.20
C ALA A 136 11.90 -3.38 -13.54
N ALA A 137 11.78 -4.25 -12.53
CA ALA A 137 11.54 -5.67 -12.74
C ALA A 137 10.17 -5.94 -13.39
N LEU A 138 9.13 -5.25 -12.96
CA LEU A 138 7.81 -5.42 -13.54
C LEU A 138 7.74 -4.85 -14.97
N GLU A 139 8.41 -3.73 -15.25
CA GLU A 139 8.52 -3.17 -16.60
C GLU A 139 9.23 -4.13 -17.56
N GLY A 140 10.35 -4.72 -17.14
CA GLY A 140 11.16 -5.64 -17.93
C GLY A 140 10.55 -7.04 -18.11
N ALA A 141 9.60 -7.45 -17.28
CA ALA A 141 9.00 -8.78 -17.34
C ALA A 141 7.71 -8.78 -18.18
N ALA A 142 7.85 -9.08 -19.47
CA ALA A 142 6.70 -9.20 -20.37
C ALA A 142 5.71 -10.26 -19.86
N GLY A 143 4.43 -9.87 -19.70
CA GLY A 143 3.36 -10.77 -19.25
C GLY A 143 3.29 -10.98 -17.73
N ALA A 144 4.25 -10.51 -16.91
CA ALA A 144 4.10 -10.52 -15.47
C ALA A 144 2.99 -9.55 -15.02
N GLU A 145 2.18 -9.98 -14.07
CA GLU A 145 1.07 -9.22 -13.50
C GLU A 145 1.39 -8.70 -12.10
N LEU A 146 2.37 -9.33 -11.45
CA LEU A 146 2.74 -9.11 -10.05
C LEU A 146 4.26 -9.08 -9.90
N GLY A 147 4.81 -7.99 -9.39
CA GLY A 147 6.18 -7.91 -8.86
C GLY A 147 6.17 -8.20 -7.35
N GLN A 148 6.76 -9.34 -6.95
CA GLN A 148 6.79 -9.78 -5.56
C GLN A 148 8.18 -9.55 -4.96
N PRO A 149 8.36 -8.63 -3.99
CA PRO A 149 9.64 -8.49 -3.31
C PRO A 149 9.92 -9.73 -2.45
N ARG A 150 11.19 -10.14 -2.40
CA ARG A 150 11.66 -11.24 -1.55
C ARG A 150 12.92 -10.81 -0.83
N HIS A 151 12.99 -11.15 0.45
CA HIS A 151 14.21 -11.01 1.22
C HIS A 151 14.60 -12.37 1.81
N ARG A 152 15.81 -12.84 1.49
CA ARG A 152 16.32 -14.17 1.93
C ARG A 152 15.33 -15.31 1.62
N GLY A 153 14.68 -15.26 0.45
CA GLY A 153 13.73 -16.28 0.01
C GLY A 153 12.30 -16.11 0.53
N ALA A 154 12.06 -15.28 1.53
CA ALA A 154 10.70 -14.98 2.02
C ALA A 154 10.04 -13.88 1.17
N GLY A 155 8.80 -14.12 0.74
CA GLY A 155 7.98 -13.11 0.06
C GLY A 155 7.55 -12.01 1.02
N GLY A 156 7.57 -10.74 0.56
CA GLY A 156 7.33 -9.58 1.40
C GLY A 156 6.33 -8.58 0.82
N HIS A 157 6.25 -7.42 1.47
CA HIS A 157 5.41 -6.28 1.08
C HIS A 157 6.27 -5.05 0.75
N PRO A 158 5.74 -4.12 -0.06
CA PRO A 158 4.49 -4.20 -0.82
C PRO A 158 4.70 -4.92 -2.17
N PRO A 159 3.83 -5.83 -2.59
CA PRO A 159 3.81 -6.29 -3.97
C PRO A 159 3.38 -5.15 -4.90
N LEU A 160 3.95 -5.12 -6.11
CA LEU A 160 3.56 -4.21 -7.18
C LEU A 160 2.66 -4.94 -8.19
N ILE A 161 1.44 -4.46 -8.38
CA ILE A 161 0.35 -5.18 -9.04
C ILE A 161 -0.11 -4.41 -10.28
N ARG A 162 0.00 -5.03 -11.46
CA ARG A 162 -0.50 -4.43 -12.71
C ARG A 162 -2.01 -4.25 -12.68
N ARG A 163 -2.46 -3.22 -13.39
CA ARG A 163 -3.88 -2.83 -13.50
C ARG A 163 -4.80 -3.98 -13.91
N ALA A 164 -4.31 -4.94 -14.70
CA ALA A 164 -5.09 -6.11 -15.14
C ALA A 164 -5.70 -6.92 -13.98
N LEU A 165 -5.05 -6.95 -12.80
CA LEU A 165 -5.56 -7.65 -11.62
C LEU A 165 -6.51 -6.82 -10.75
N TRP A 166 -6.63 -5.51 -10.97
CA TRP A 166 -7.42 -4.65 -10.09
C TRP A 166 -8.91 -4.99 -10.04
N PRO A 167 -9.59 -5.36 -11.14
CA PRO A 167 -10.98 -5.79 -11.07
C PRO A 167 -11.19 -7.00 -10.16
N ALA A 168 -10.29 -8.00 -10.21
CA ALA A 168 -10.36 -9.16 -9.33
C ALA A 168 -10.08 -8.77 -7.87
N LEU A 169 -9.10 -7.88 -7.60
CA LEU A 169 -8.83 -7.37 -6.26
C LEU A 169 -9.99 -6.51 -5.73
N ALA A 170 -10.64 -5.71 -6.56
CA ALA A 170 -11.82 -4.94 -6.16
C ALA A 170 -13.02 -5.84 -5.80
N ALA A 171 -13.06 -7.06 -6.32
CA ALA A 171 -14.09 -8.06 -6.02
C ALA A 171 -13.71 -9.02 -4.89
N CYS A 172 -12.44 -9.08 -4.46
CA CYS A 172 -11.88 -10.14 -3.61
C CYS A 172 -12.52 -10.30 -2.23
N ALA A 173 -13.25 -9.30 -1.73
CA ALA A 173 -13.95 -9.39 -0.46
C ALA A 173 -15.10 -10.42 -0.44
N ARG A 174 -15.50 -10.94 -1.61
CA ARG A 174 -16.54 -11.96 -1.77
C ARG A 174 -15.96 -13.36 -1.95
N GLU A 175 -14.64 -13.46 -2.13
CA GLU A 175 -13.94 -14.71 -2.39
C GLU A 175 -13.44 -15.34 -1.09
N ALA A 176 -13.47 -16.66 -1.00
CA ALA A 176 -13.05 -17.40 0.20
C ALA A 176 -11.57 -17.14 0.56
N GLU A 177 -10.69 -17.02 -0.43
CA GLU A 177 -9.26 -16.75 -0.24
C GLU A 177 -8.91 -15.26 -0.28
N GLY A 178 -9.89 -14.40 -0.53
CA GLY A 178 -9.72 -12.95 -0.61
C GLY A 178 -8.62 -12.53 -1.59
N ALA A 179 -7.87 -11.49 -1.24
CA ALA A 179 -6.77 -10.99 -2.07
C ALA A 179 -5.66 -12.03 -2.28
N ARG A 180 -5.44 -12.95 -1.33
CA ARG A 180 -4.44 -14.02 -1.47
C ARG A 180 -4.70 -14.93 -2.67
N GLY A 181 -5.95 -15.29 -2.91
CA GLY A 181 -6.34 -16.12 -4.05
C GLY A 181 -5.98 -15.45 -5.37
N VAL A 182 -6.30 -14.16 -5.51
CA VAL A 182 -5.98 -13.37 -6.69
C VAL A 182 -4.46 -13.29 -6.92
N LEU A 183 -3.68 -12.96 -5.88
CA LEU A 183 -2.23 -12.81 -6.00
C LEU A 183 -1.52 -14.15 -6.26
N ARG A 184 -2.02 -15.26 -5.70
CA ARG A 184 -1.46 -16.60 -5.93
C ARG A 184 -1.69 -17.10 -7.37
N ALA A 185 -2.78 -16.69 -8.00
CA ALA A 185 -3.10 -17.06 -9.38
C ALA A 185 -2.38 -16.17 -10.42
N ALA A 186 -1.74 -15.08 -10.00
CA ALA A 186 -1.07 -14.13 -10.88
C ALA A 186 0.24 -14.68 -11.46
N ARG A 187 0.62 -14.18 -12.63
CA ARG A 187 1.95 -14.38 -13.21
C ARG A 187 2.94 -13.46 -12.48
N VAL A 188 3.81 -14.07 -11.67
CA VAL A 188 4.70 -13.36 -10.74
C VAL A 188 6.10 -13.22 -11.32
N VAL A 189 6.69 -12.02 -11.25
CA VAL A 189 8.13 -11.83 -11.26
C VAL A 189 8.60 -11.65 -9.81
N ALA A 190 9.41 -12.60 -9.33
CA ALA A 190 10.01 -12.53 -8.00
C ALA A 190 11.24 -11.62 -8.05
N VAL A 191 11.37 -10.71 -7.10
CA VAL A 191 12.42 -9.69 -7.05
C VAL A 191 13.15 -9.81 -5.71
N ASP A 192 14.35 -10.38 -5.74
CA ASP A 192 15.18 -10.48 -4.55
C ASP A 192 15.78 -9.10 -4.21
N VAL A 193 15.56 -8.65 -2.98
CA VAL A 193 16.03 -7.36 -2.46
C VAL A 193 16.78 -7.53 -1.14
N ASP A 194 17.81 -6.74 -0.94
CA ASP A 194 18.50 -6.68 0.36
C ASP A 194 17.84 -5.61 1.26
N ASP A 195 16.57 -5.84 1.54
CA ASP A 195 15.74 -4.96 2.34
C ASP A 195 14.87 -5.79 3.31
N PRO A 196 15.28 -5.90 4.58
CA PRO A 196 14.49 -6.62 5.58
C PRO A 196 13.12 -5.97 5.85
N GLY A 197 12.93 -4.68 5.50
CA GLY A 197 11.67 -3.98 5.66
C GLY A 197 10.50 -4.61 4.89
N VAL A 198 10.77 -5.38 3.82
CA VAL A 198 9.71 -6.04 3.05
C VAL A 198 9.08 -7.22 3.78
N VAL A 199 9.79 -7.87 4.71
CA VAL A 199 9.31 -9.03 5.48
C VAL A 199 9.10 -8.72 6.96
N ARG A 200 9.48 -7.50 7.40
CA ARG A 200 9.36 -7.09 8.80
C ARG A 200 8.08 -6.28 8.96
N ASP A 201 7.07 -6.92 9.50
CA ASP A 201 5.89 -6.24 10.04
C ASP A 201 6.14 -5.80 11.50
N VAL A 202 5.47 -4.75 11.93
CA VAL A 202 5.51 -4.29 13.31
C VAL A 202 4.17 -4.64 13.95
N ASP A 203 4.16 -5.77 14.66
CA ASP A 203 2.97 -6.37 15.25
C ASP A 203 2.98 -6.40 16.78
N THR A 204 4.15 -6.25 17.40
CA THR A 204 4.33 -6.37 18.86
C THR A 204 5.11 -5.19 19.44
N PRO A 205 5.02 -4.91 20.77
CA PRO A 205 5.85 -3.90 21.42
C PRO A 205 7.36 -4.08 21.19
N ALA A 206 7.84 -5.33 21.14
CA ALA A 206 9.25 -5.63 20.87
C ALA A 206 9.68 -5.20 19.46
N ASP A 207 8.78 -5.26 18.48
CA ASP A 207 9.04 -4.79 17.11
C ASP A 207 9.20 -3.27 17.05
N LEU A 208 8.48 -2.55 17.92
CA LEU A 208 8.59 -1.08 18.04
C LEU A 208 9.97 -0.67 18.57
N GLU A 209 10.46 -1.36 19.60
CA GLU A 209 11.78 -1.09 20.22
C GLU A 209 12.94 -1.38 19.26
N ALA A 210 12.82 -2.41 18.45
CA ALA A 210 13.83 -2.79 17.47
C ALA A 210 13.88 -1.88 16.23
N GLY A 211 12.97 -0.93 16.08
CA GLY A 211 12.87 0.03 14.97
C GLY A 211 13.08 1.49 15.37
N ALA A 212 13.31 1.77 16.66
CA ALA A 212 13.55 3.10 17.20
C ALA A 212 14.91 3.68 16.81
#